data_872443ea5399522fe8f8b55f31872958
#
_entry.id   872443ea5399522fe8f8b55f31872958
#
_cell.length_a   1.000
_cell.length_b   1.000
_cell.length_c   1.000
_cell.angle_alpha   90.00
_cell.angle_beta   90.00
_cell.angle_gamma   90.00
#
_symmetry.space_group_name_H-M   'P 1'
#
loop_
_entity.id
_entity.type
_entity.pdbx_description
1 polymer ?
#
loop_
_entity_poly.entity_id
_entity_poly.type
_entity_poly.pdbx_seq_one_letter_code
_entity_poly.pdbx_strand_id
1 'polypeptide(L)'
;MKRNIALIFGISGQDGAYLARFLLENGYEVFGTSRDAELNDFSLLKELGIKEKISLHSVTLSDFRSVISILNLIKPTEIYNLSGQSSVYLSFQQP
;
A
#
# COMPACT_ATOMS: atom_id res chain seq x y z
N MET A 1 11.19 -0.70 -20.26
CA MET A 1 10.62 0.42 -19.50
C MET A 1 10.41 0.04 -18.05
N LYS A 2 10.92 0.85 -17.17
CA LYS A 2 10.73 0.60 -15.74
C LYS A 2 9.35 1.06 -15.32
N ARG A 3 8.63 0.17 -14.66
CA ARG A 3 7.39 0.53 -14.04
C ARG A 3 7.65 1.03 -12.64
N ASN A 4 6.98 2.09 -12.25
CA ASN A 4 6.99 2.55 -10.87
C ASN A 4 5.84 1.87 -10.15
N ILE A 5 6.20 1.06 -9.17
CA ILE A 5 5.24 0.28 -8.40
C ILE A 5 5.34 0.72 -6.95
N ALA A 6 4.24 1.22 -6.41
CA ALA A 6 4.19 1.66 -5.02
C ALA A 6 3.36 0.69 -4.19
N LEU A 7 3.87 0.37 -3.02
CA LEU A 7 3.14 -0.43 -2.04
C LEU A 7 2.92 0.42 -0.79
N ILE A 8 1.66 0.58 -0.41
CA ILE A 8 1.29 1.42 0.73
C ILE A 8 0.73 0.53 1.82
N PHE A 9 1.45 0.42 2.94
CA PHE A 9 0.93 -0.25 4.13
C PHE A 9 0.03 0.72 4.88
N GLY A 10 -1.18 0.27 5.23
CA GLY A 10 -2.12 1.13 5.93
C GLY A 10 -2.86 2.08 5.02
N ILE A 11 -3.28 1.61 3.86
CA ILE A 11 -3.90 2.45 2.85
C ILE A 11 -5.32 2.91 3.22
N SER A 12 -5.93 2.29 4.21
CA SER A 12 -7.32 2.58 4.56
C SER A 12 -7.50 3.95 5.19
N GLY A 13 -6.43 4.56 5.68
CA GLY A 13 -6.52 5.87 6.32
C GLY A 13 -6.56 7.00 5.30
N GLN A 14 -6.74 8.21 5.83
CA GLN A 14 -6.85 9.41 5.01
C GLN A 14 -5.57 9.68 4.22
N ASP A 15 -4.43 9.59 4.91
CA ASP A 15 -3.14 9.83 4.26
C ASP A 15 -2.88 8.81 3.17
N GLY A 16 -3.26 7.55 3.40
CA GLY A 16 -3.07 6.50 2.42
C GLY A 16 -3.88 6.73 1.16
N ALA A 17 -5.12 7.19 1.33
CA ALA A 17 -6.00 7.44 0.18
C ALA A 17 -5.47 8.59 -0.69
N TYR A 18 -5.07 9.68 -0.07
CA TYR A 18 -4.57 10.82 -0.83
C TYR A 18 -3.22 10.53 -1.48
N LEU A 19 -2.35 9.79 -0.77
CA LEU A 19 -1.07 9.38 -1.35
C LEU A 19 -1.31 8.48 -2.56
N ALA A 20 -2.24 7.53 -2.44
CA ALA A 20 -2.55 6.64 -3.54
C ALA A 20 -3.03 7.41 -4.77
N ARG A 21 -3.91 8.39 -4.56
CA ARG A 21 -4.39 9.21 -5.67
C ARG A 21 -3.23 9.95 -6.34
N PHE A 22 -2.37 10.54 -5.54
CA PHE A 22 -1.22 11.26 -6.07
C PHE A 22 -0.33 10.34 -6.92
N LEU A 23 -0.05 9.14 -6.41
CA LEU A 23 0.79 8.20 -7.12
C LEU A 23 0.14 7.73 -8.43
N LEU A 24 -1.16 7.46 -8.39
CA LEU A 24 -1.86 7.07 -9.60
C LEU A 24 -1.82 8.17 -10.66
N GLU A 25 -1.94 9.42 -10.24
CA GLU A 25 -1.87 10.55 -11.15
C GLU A 25 -0.50 10.72 -11.76
N ASN A 26 0.50 10.17 -11.11
CA ASN A 26 1.88 10.23 -11.60
C ASN A 26 2.33 8.94 -12.29
N GLY A 27 1.38 8.12 -12.67
CA GLY A 27 1.69 6.95 -13.49
C GLY A 27 2.15 5.72 -12.74
N TYR A 28 2.02 5.72 -11.42
CA TYR A 28 2.40 4.56 -10.63
C TYR A 28 1.33 3.48 -10.67
N GLU A 29 1.79 2.25 -10.60
CA GLU A 29 0.92 1.13 -10.26
C GLU A 29 0.89 1.06 -8.73
N VAL A 30 -0.31 1.09 -8.13
CA VAL A 30 -0.44 1.22 -6.68
C VAL A 30 -1.06 -0.04 -6.09
N PHE A 31 -0.40 -0.56 -5.07
CA PHE A 31 -0.89 -1.66 -4.25
C PHE A 31 -1.04 -1.15 -2.83
N GLY A 32 -2.08 -1.58 -2.16
CA GLY A 32 -2.32 -1.14 -0.79
C GLY A 32 -2.65 -2.31 0.11
N THR A 33 -2.30 -2.16 1.37
CA THR A 33 -2.62 -3.18 2.37
C THR A 33 -3.39 -2.58 3.51
N SER A 34 -4.19 -3.43 4.12
CA SER A 34 -4.86 -3.14 5.37
C SER A 34 -4.85 -4.43 6.17
N ARG A 35 -5.05 -4.31 7.48
CA ARG A 35 -5.07 -5.51 8.32
C ARG A 35 -6.21 -6.44 7.91
N ASP A 36 -7.35 -5.85 7.60
CA ASP A 36 -8.56 -6.61 7.25
C ASP A 36 -9.11 -6.11 5.92
N ALA A 37 -8.38 -6.34 4.84
CA ALA A 37 -8.79 -5.80 3.54
C ALA A 37 -10.15 -6.32 3.10
N GLU A 38 -10.51 -7.56 3.48
CA GLU A 38 -11.79 -8.11 3.09
C GLU A 38 -12.96 -7.47 3.83
N LEU A 39 -12.72 -7.00 5.05
CA LEU A 39 -13.77 -6.42 5.89
C LEU A 39 -13.83 -4.90 5.79
N ASN A 40 -12.80 -4.29 5.24
CA ASN A 40 -12.72 -2.85 5.15
C ASN A 40 -13.42 -2.39 3.87
N ASP A 41 -14.32 -1.43 3.97
CA ASP A 41 -15.03 -0.95 2.81
C ASP A 41 -14.24 0.10 2.01
N PHE A 42 -13.13 0.60 2.56
CA PHE A 42 -12.29 1.58 1.91
C PHE A 42 -13.09 2.77 1.36
N SER A 43 -13.95 3.31 2.22
CA SER A 43 -14.92 4.33 1.79
C SER A 43 -14.26 5.54 1.16
N LEU A 44 -13.12 5.98 1.69
CA LEU A 44 -12.45 7.15 1.14
C LEU A 44 -11.86 6.86 -0.25
N LEU A 45 -11.35 5.66 -0.47
CA LEU A 45 -10.88 5.29 -1.80
C LEU A 45 -12.04 5.26 -2.80
N LYS A 46 -13.21 4.83 -2.35
CA LYS A 46 -14.40 4.85 -3.18
C LYS A 46 -14.83 6.27 -3.48
N GLU A 47 -14.80 7.15 -2.48
CA GLU A 47 -15.16 8.55 -2.68
C GLU A 47 -14.24 9.24 -3.67
N LEU A 48 -12.96 8.91 -3.65
CA LEU A 48 -12.01 9.48 -4.58
C LEU A 48 -12.07 8.81 -5.96
N GLY A 49 -12.85 7.75 -6.08
CA GLY A 49 -13.01 7.06 -7.36
C GLY A 49 -11.80 6.25 -7.78
N ILE A 50 -10.96 5.86 -6.84
CA ILE A 50 -9.72 5.17 -7.17
C ILE A 50 -9.63 3.74 -6.63
N LYS A 51 -10.64 3.29 -5.88
CA LYS A 51 -10.56 1.97 -5.28
C LYS A 51 -10.29 0.87 -6.31
N GLU A 52 -10.93 0.98 -7.46
CA GLU A 52 -10.79 -0.03 -8.50
C GLU A 52 -9.44 0.00 -9.21
N LYS A 53 -8.71 1.09 -9.04
CA LYS A 53 -7.39 1.24 -9.66
C LYS A 53 -6.28 0.74 -8.77
N ILE A 54 -6.60 0.27 -7.57
CA ILE A 54 -5.62 -0.17 -6.57
C ILE A 54 -5.86 -1.63 -6.26
N SER A 55 -4.79 -2.42 -6.24
CA SER A 55 -4.88 -3.81 -5.77
C SER A 55 -4.74 -3.82 -4.26
N LEU A 56 -5.74 -4.33 -3.58
CA LEU A 56 -5.81 -4.32 -2.12
C LEU A 56 -5.55 -5.70 -1.55
N HIS A 57 -4.74 -5.76 -0.52
CA HIS A 57 -4.32 -7.02 0.11
C HIS A 57 -4.39 -6.91 1.62
N SER A 58 -4.62 -8.05 2.27
CA SER A 58 -4.60 -8.12 3.73
C SER A 58 -3.18 -8.47 4.17
N VAL A 59 -2.59 -7.61 5.00
CA VAL A 59 -1.25 -7.84 5.53
C VAL A 59 -1.20 -7.35 6.96
N THR A 60 -0.63 -8.15 7.84
CA THR A 60 -0.38 -7.76 9.22
C THR A 60 1.12 -7.51 9.37
N LEU A 61 1.49 -6.27 9.71
CA LEU A 61 2.89 -5.90 9.79
C LEU A 61 3.66 -6.64 10.88
N SER A 62 2.98 -7.11 11.91
CA SER A 62 3.61 -7.91 12.94
C SER A 62 3.92 -9.33 12.50
N ASP A 63 3.37 -9.76 11.39
CA ASP A 63 3.63 -11.07 10.83
C ASP A 63 4.64 -10.94 9.71
N PHE A 64 5.89 -11.28 10.03
CA PHE A 64 7.00 -11.14 9.09
C PHE A 64 6.77 -11.92 7.80
N ARG A 65 6.18 -13.11 7.89
CA ARG A 65 5.91 -13.92 6.71
C ARG A 65 4.94 -13.24 5.76
N SER A 66 3.92 -12.60 6.33
CA SER A 66 2.94 -11.87 5.56
C SER A 66 3.59 -10.74 4.77
N VAL A 67 4.49 -10.01 5.44
CA VAL A 67 5.21 -8.90 4.79
C VAL A 67 6.11 -9.41 3.67
N ILE A 68 6.89 -10.45 3.94
CA ILE A 68 7.79 -11.00 2.94
C ILE A 68 7.01 -11.54 1.74
N SER A 69 5.89 -12.19 1.99
CA SER A 69 5.06 -12.71 0.90
C SER A 69 4.57 -11.62 -0.03
N ILE A 70 4.08 -10.51 0.55
CA ILE A 70 3.56 -9.43 -0.29
C ILE A 70 4.69 -8.74 -1.06
N LEU A 71 5.86 -8.60 -0.45
CA LEU A 71 7.01 -8.00 -1.12
C LEU A 71 7.47 -8.86 -2.29
N ASN A 72 7.48 -10.17 -2.12
CA ASN A 72 7.86 -11.07 -3.19
C ASN A 72 6.85 -11.10 -4.33
N LEU A 73 5.58 -10.96 -3.97
CA LEU A 73 4.52 -10.97 -4.96
C LEU A 73 4.54 -9.71 -5.81
N ILE A 74 4.68 -8.57 -5.18
CA ILE A 74 4.52 -7.27 -5.85
C ILE A 74 5.83 -6.73 -6.39
N LYS A 75 6.92 -6.92 -5.68
CA LYS A 75 8.23 -6.38 -6.01
C LYS A 75 8.17 -4.88 -6.24
N PRO A 76 7.74 -4.13 -5.21
CA PRO A 76 7.56 -2.70 -5.39
C PRO A 76 8.87 -1.96 -5.56
N THR A 77 8.81 -0.83 -6.25
CA THR A 77 9.97 0.06 -6.36
C THR A 77 9.99 1.06 -5.21
N GLU A 78 8.84 1.32 -4.59
CA GLU A 78 8.73 2.22 -3.45
C GLU A 78 7.75 1.66 -2.44
N ILE A 79 8.05 1.87 -1.17
CA ILE A 79 7.21 1.39 -0.08
C ILE A 79 6.92 2.54 0.86
N TYR A 80 5.65 2.70 1.19
CA TYR A 80 5.19 3.71 2.14
C TYR A 80 4.50 3.00 3.30
N ASN A 81 4.88 3.32 4.52
CA ASN A 81 4.27 2.72 5.70
C ASN A 81 3.46 3.77 6.45
N LEU A 82 2.15 3.71 6.28
CA LEU A 82 1.22 4.62 6.93
C LEU A 82 0.32 3.91 7.93
N SER A 83 0.73 2.73 8.36
CA SER A 83 -0.13 1.88 9.19
C SER A 83 -0.36 2.40 10.60
N GLY A 84 0.41 3.38 11.03
CA GLY A 84 0.31 3.88 12.38
C GLY A 84 1.03 3.04 13.40
N GLN A 85 1.58 1.91 13.01
CA GLN A 85 2.35 1.08 13.90
C GLN A 85 3.81 1.45 13.77
N SER A 86 4.24 2.31 14.65
CA SER A 86 5.54 2.95 14.54
C SER A 86 6.70 2.06 14.93
N SER A 87 6.44 0.88 15.45
CA SER A 87 7.50 0.02 15.96
C SER A 87 8.34 -0.62 14.87
N VAL A 88 7.86 -0.61 13.64
CA VAL A 88 8.61 -1.20 12.53
C VAL A 88 9.01 -0.11 11.56
N TYR A 89 10.28 0.21 11.59
CA TYR A 89 10.83 1.14 10.63
C TYR A 89 11.44 0.33 9.49
N LEU A 90 10.75 0.31 8.38
CA LEU A 90 11.23 -0.40 7.21
C LEU A 90 11.87 0.61 6.28
N SER A 91 13.17 0.67 6.34
CA SER A 91 13.91 1.51 5.41
C SER A 91 14.48 0.62 4.32
N PHE A 92 13.90 0.68 3.16
CA PHE A 92 14.46 -0.01 2.02
C PHE A 92 15.23 1.01 1.22
N GLN A 93 16.51 1.04 1.48
CA GLN A 93 17.38 1.85 0.65
C GLN A 93 17.82 1.02 -0.52
N GLN A 94 17.50 1.49 -1.66
CA GLN A 94 17.98 0.86 -2.86
C GLN A 94 19.45 1.21 -3.03
N PRO A 95 20.31 0.22 -3.15
CA PRO A 95 21.71 0.51 -3.44
C PRO A 95 21.87 1.15 -4.81
#